data_d8de677bc72f2969741c5f0187b1fd0c
#
_entry.id   d8de677bc72f2969741c5f0187b1fd0c
#
_cell.length_a   1.000
_cell.length_b   1.000
_cell.length_c   1.000
_cell.angle_alpha   90.00
_cell.angle_beta   90.00
_cell.angle_gamma   90.00
#
_symmetry.space_group_name_H-M   'P 1'
#
loop_
_entity.id
_entity.type
_entity.pdbx_description
1 polymer ?
#
loop_
_entity_poly.entity_id
_entity_poly.type
_entity_poly.pdbx_seq_one_letter_code
_entity_poly.pdbx_strand_id
1 'polypeptide(L)'
;RSSPEVLELANRLLASTGRSKRLVATRPSGPEPTIARHGTESAELAALTAWIRARLGEGIPPSEVAVLVRMNAQLAPIEAVLTRAGIAYQVRGVRFFDRADVRGAIDLVRRADIEATGSGLAAAVRALWAKQLGYDDDTVAGQAGEESRERTAALDTLLDILTTLARSDAGVDVARFLAELDRRRAAERAGSADGVNLLTYHRAKGLEWDAVALPALEDGILPIRQAFDDDELLAEELRLLYVGITRARRHLAISWAAERDTRGRTTRRQPSRFLADLRPRPLPGDRRVTQLPDRFAADQGARRAASAAVAASGYGIADDDPLYAALRSWRTSRAREDGVPAYIVFHDQTLAAIAEMKPPSAAALRRVKGVGPAKIDAYGPEILDLVNRLR
;
A
#
# COMPACT_ATOMS: atom_id res chain seq x y z
N ARG A 1 7.95 15.23 18.81
CA ARG A 1 8.31 13.82 18.94
C ARG A 1 9.35 13.41 17.90
N SER A 2 9.20 13.82 16.66
CA SER A 2 10.12 13.52 15.54
C SER A 2 11.05 14.70 15.24
N SER A 3 12.17 14.44 14.56
CA SER A 3 13.08 15.47 14.05
C SER A 3 12.40 16.37 13.01
N PRO A 4 12.93 17.60 12.76
CA PRO A 4 12.38 18.51 11.73
C PRO A 4 12.23 17.85 10.36
N GLU A 5 13.21 17.07 9.93
CA GLU A 5 13.29 16.42 8.61
C GLU A 5 12.17 15.37 8.45
N VAL A 6 11.93 14.57 9.48
CA VAL A 6 10.83 13.59 9.48
C VAL A 6 9.48 14.30 9.49
N LEU A 7 9.33 15.37 10.30
CA LEU A 7 8.07 16.14 10.37
C LEU A 7 7.80 16.91 9.07
N GLU A 8 8.83 17.39 8.38
CA GLU A 8 8.63 18.05 7.10
C GLU A 8 8.04 17.08 6.07
N LEU A 9 8.50 15.82 6.05
CA LEU A 9 7.93 14.79 5.20
C LEU A 9 6.46 14.51 5.55
N ALA A 10 6.13 14.40 6.84
CA ALA A 10 4.76 14.23 7.32
C ALA A 10 3.87 15.43 6.98
N ASN A 11 4.39 16.66 7.09
CA ASN A 11 3.69 17.88 6.75
C ASN A 11 3.38 17.97 5.24
N ARG A 12 4.32 17.54 4.37
CA ARG A 12 4.06 17.45 2.92
C ARG A 12 2.92 16.50 2.61
N LEU A 13 2.90 15.33 3.25
CA LEU A 13 1.81 14.37 3.08
C LEU A 13 0.46 14.93 3.56
N LEU A 14 0.42 15.69 4.67
CA LEU A 14 -0.79 16.35 5.14
C LEU A 14 -1.24 17.48 4.21
N ALA A 15 -0.30 18.24 3.66
CA ALA A 15 -0.62 19.34 2.74
C ALA A 15 -1.33 18.86 1.48
N SER A 16 -1.04 17.62 0.99
CA SER A 16 -1.74 17.03 -0.16
C SER A 16 -3.23 16.76 0.13
N THR A 17 -3.62 16.66 1.41
CA THR A 17 -5.03 16.48 1.83
C THR A 17 -5.81 17.77 2.01
N GLY A 18 -5.20 18.93 1.71
CA GLY A 18 -5.83 20.24 1.93
C GLY A 18 -5.90 20.69 3.40
N ARG A 19 -5.32 19.94 4.33
CA ARG A 19 -5.28 20.31 5.75
C ARG A 19 -4.21 21.38 6.01
N SER A 20 -4.58 22.48 6.64
CA SER A 20 -3.69 23.61 6.98
C SER A 20 -2.80 23.35 8.21
N LYS A 21 -3.05 22.28 8.97
CA LYS A 21 -2.32 21.99 10.21
C LYS A 21 -0.88 21.56 9.88
N ARG A 22 0.09 22.35 10.36
CA ARG A 22 1.52 22.04 10.26
C ARG A 22 2.07 21.63 11.63
N LEU A 23 2.77 20.48 11.66
CA LEU A 23 3.49 20.04 12.85
C LEU A 23 4.83 20.78 12.95
N VAL A 24 5.17 21.21 14.16
CA VAL A 24 6.43 21.88 14.48
C VAL A 24 7.28 20.94 15.33
N ALA A 25 8.55 20.79 14.96
CA ALA A 25 9.50 19.96 15.68
C ALA A 25 9.93 20.63 16.99
N THR A 26 10.07 19.81 18.02
CA THR A 26 10.67 20.19 19.30
C THR A 26 12.00 19.46 19.55
N ARG A 27 12.36 18.51 18.70
CA ARG A 27 13.63 17.79 18.72
C ARG A 27 14.68 18.49 17.88
N PRO A 28 15.97 18.28 18.17
CA PRO A 28 17.04 18.76 17.31
C PRO A 28 16.98 18.13 15.93
N SER A 29 17.65 18.75 14.97
CA SER A 29 17.83 18.27 13.61
C SER A 29 18.41 16.85 13.59
N GLY A 30 17.95 16.03 12.66
CA GLY A 30 18.34 14.66 12.44
C GLY A 30 18.79 14.42 10.99
N PRO A 31 19.06 13.18 10.62
CA PRO A 31 19.37 12.85 9.23
C PRO A 31 18.14 12.98 8.34
N GLU A 32 18.38 13.33 7.08
CA GLU A 32 17.33 13.36 6.06
C GLU A 32 16.69 11.98 5.84
N PRO A 33 15.36 11.89 5.79
CA PRO A 33 14.68 10.65 5.40
C PRO A 33 15.11 10.18 4.02
N THR A 34 15.29 8.87 3.86
CA THR A 34 15.65 8.26 2.59
C THR A 34 14.43 7.69 1.88
N ILE A 35 14.32 7.91 0.56
CA ILE A 35 13.31 7.28 -0.29
C ILE A 35 14.05 6.57 -1.43
N ALA A 36 14.01 5.23 -1.43
CA ALA A 36 14.80 4.41 -2.35
C ALA A 36 13.91 3.52 -3.24
N ARG A 37 14.32 3.39 -4.52
CA ARG A 37 13.78 2.39 -5.46
C ARG A 37 14.76 1.24 -5.58
N HIS A 38 14.23 0.01 -5.52
CA HIS A 38 14.99 -1.21 -5.80
C HIS A 38 14.45 -1.90 -7.05
N GLY A 39 15.32 -2.67 -7.74
CA GLY A 39 14.92 -3.41 -8.94
C GLY A 39 13.98 -4.55 -8.61
N THR A 40 14.27 -5.28 -7.53
CA THR A 40 13.54 -6.46 -7.09
C THR A 40 13.27 -6.43 -5.59
N GLU A 41 12.30 -7.23 -5.13
CA GLU A 41 12.03 -7.46 -3.71
C GLU A 41 13.28 -7.93 -2.94
N SER A 42 14.03 -8.86 -3.52
CA SER A 42 15.27 -9.37 -2.90
C SER A 42 16.30 -8.25 -2.68
N ALA A 43 16.44 -7.34 -3.64
CA ALA A 43 17.31 -6.17 -3.51
C ALA A 43 16.82 -5.19 -2.45
N GLU A 44 15.50 -4.99 -2.34
CA GLU A 44 14.89 -4.17 -1.29
C GLU A 44 15.14 -4.75 0.10
N LEU A 45 14.91 -6.07 0.28
CA LEU A 45 15.14 -6.77 1.53
C LEU A 45 16.63 -6.77 1.95
N ALA A 46 17.54 -6.90 0.98
CA ALA A 46 18.98 -6.78 1.23
C ALA A 46 19.35 -5.36 1.71
N ALA A 47 18.81 -4.34 1.04
CA ALA A 47 19.01 -2.94 1.42
C ALA A 47 18.42 -2.61 2.80
N LEU A 48 17.21 -3.13 3.10
CA LEU A 48 16.58 -3.01 4.41
C LEU A 48 17.47 -3.63 5.50
N THR A 49 18.00 -4.82 5.26
CA THR A 49 18.91 -5.51 6.19
C THR A 49 20.18 -4.70 6.44
N ALA A 50 20.79 -4.16 5.37
CA ALA A 50 21.97 -3.30 5.47
C ALA A 50 21.68 -2.00 6.23
N TRP A 51 20.51 -1.39 5.98
CA TRP A 51 20.08 -0.18 6.69
C TRP A 51 19.90 -0.44 8.19
N ILE A 52 19.27 -1.57 8.57
CA ILE A 52 19.10 -1.95 9.98
C ILE A 52 20.49 -2.14 10.63
N ARG A 53 21.40 -2.89 9.98
CA ARG A 53 22.77 -3.08 10.50
C ARG A 53 23.50 -1.75 10.73
N ALA A 54 23.33 -0.80 9.82
CA ALA A 54 23.94 0.52 9.99
C ALA A 54 23.41 1.24 11.24
N ARG A 55 22.09 1.16 11.49
CA ARG A 55 21.48 1.75 12.71
C ARG A 55 21.99 1.09 13.99
N LEU A 56 22.07 -0.24 13.98
CA LEU A 56 22.65 -1.00 15.11
C LEU A 56 24.14 -0.65 15.31
N GLY A 57 24.89 -0.49 14.24
CA GLY A 57 26.30 -0.05 14.27
C GLY A 57 26.51 1.37 14.77
N GLU A 58 25.52 2.25 14.64
CA GLU A 58 25.49 3.59 15.24
C GLU A 58 25.15 3.58 16.74
N GLY A 59 24.93 2.41 17.32
CA GLY A 59 24.59 2.23 18.73
C GLY A 59 23.09 2.37 19.05
N ILE A 60 22.22 2.38 18.05
CA ILE A 60 20.76 2.35 18.28
C ILE A 60 20.38 0.95 18.75
N PRO A 61 19.75 0.80 19.94
CA PRO A 61 19.30 -0.51 20.40
C PRO A 61 18.33 -1.17 19.42
N PRO A 62 18.36 -2.50 19.24
CA PRO A 62 17.41 -3.20 18.37
C PRO A 62 15.94 -2.90 18.70
N SER A 63 15.61 -2.75 19.98
CA SER A 63 14.27 -2.38 20.46
C SER A 63 13.82 -0.98 20.03
N GLU A 64 14.75 -0.09 19.61
CA GLU A 64 14.49 1.25 19.09
C GLU A 64 14.52 1.30 17.54
N VAL A 65 14.55 0.14 16.89
CA VAL A 65 14.40 0.01 15.42
C VAL A 65 13.10 -0.70 15.11
N ALA A 66 12.33 -0.17 14.14
CA ALA A 66 11.09 -0.78 13.69
C ALA A 66 11.00 -0.88 12.16
N VAL A 67 10.35 -1.93 11.68
CA VAL A 67 9.94 -2.09 10.28
C VAL A 67 8.42 -2.17 10.26
N LEU A 68 7.79 -1.24 9.55
CA LEU A 68 6.33 -1.16 9.45
C LEU A 68 5.87 -1.55 8.06
N VAL A 69 4.88 -2.44 8.01
CA VAL A 69 4.30 -2.95 6.76
C VAL A 69 2.79 -2.76 6.75
N ARG A 70 2.17 -2.86 5.58
CA ARG A 70 0.71 -2.72 5.47
C ARG A 70 -0.03 -3.98 5.90
N MET A 71 0.49 -5.14 5.59
CA MET A 71 -0.14 -6.44 5.85
C MET A 71 0.84 -7.38 6.57
N ASN A 72 0.31 -8.24 7.45
CA ASN A 72 1.11 -9.22 8.19
C ASN A 72 1.87 -10.19 7.27
N ALA A 73 1.32 -10.51 6.10
CA ALA A 73 1.97 -11.37 5.11
C ALA A 73 3.34 -10.85 4.63
N GLN A 74 3.56 -9.54 4.67
CA GLN A 74 4.84 -8.93 4.30
C GLN A 74 5.94 -9.14 5.34
N LEU A 75 5.60 -9.58 6.54
CA LEU A 75 6.58 -9.81 7.61
C LEU A 75 7.43 -11.05 7.35
N ALA A 76 6.85 -12.14 6.83
CA ALA A 76 7.55 -13.40 6.64
C ALA A 76 8.85 -13.31 5.80
N PRO A 77 8.90 -12.65 4.63
CA PRO A 77 10.15 -12.45 3.91
C PRO A 77 11.16 -11.57 4.67
N ILE A 78 10.68 -10.58 5.45
CA ILE A 78 11.55 -9.74 6.28
C ILE A 78 12.16 -10.57 7.42
N GLU A 79 11.36 -11.37 8.10
CA GLU A 79 11.82 -12.30 9.16
C GLU A 79 12.89 -13.25 8.64
N ALA A 80 12.66 -13.82 7.43
CA ALA A 80 13.60 -14.73 6.80
C ALA A 80 14.98 -14.10 6.54
N VAL A 81 15.02 -12.85 6.07
CA VAL A 81 16.30 -12.17 5.80
C VAL A 81 16.98 -11.72 7.08
N LEU A 82 16.25 -11.27 8.12
CA LEU A 82 16.82 -10.91 9.42
C LEU A 82 17.38 -12.13 10.14
N THR A 83 16.66 -13.26 10.14
CA THR A 83 17.14 -14.54 10.68
C THR A 83 18.44 -14.95 10.00
N ARG A 84 18.50 -14.93 8.67
CA ARG A 84 19.72 -15.26 7.90
C ARG A 84 20.86 -14.30 8.20
N ALA A 85 20.54 -13.05 8.49
CA ALA A 85 21.50 -12.02 8.83
C ALA A 85 21.98 -12.06 10.29
N GLY A 86 21.41 -12.94 11.15
CA GLY A 86 21.69 -13.00 12.58
C GLY A 86 21.20 -11.78 13.37
N ILE A 87 20.20 -11.04 12.84
CA ILE A 87 19.62 -9.88 13.49
C ILE A 87 18.41 -10.33 14.31
N ALA A 88 18.45 -10.10 15.61
CA ALA A 88 17.34 -10.40 16.51
C ALA A 88 16.14 -9.47 16.18
N TYR A 89 14.94 -10.03 16.11
CA TYR A 89 13.71 -9.29 15.89
C TYR A 89 12.57 -9.79 16.76
N GLN A 90 11.52 -8.98 16.89
CA GLN A 90 10.28 -9.35 17.55
C GLN A 90 9.09 -8.93 16.68
N VAL A 91 8.16 -9.83 16.47
CA VAL A 91 6.89 -9.53 15.82
C VAL A 91 5.89 -9.05 16.87
N ARG A 92 5.48 -7.77 16.78
CA ARG A 92 4.50 -7.23 17.71
C ARG A 92 3.09 -7.52 17.23
N GLY A 93 2.41 -8.41 17.92
CA GLY A 93 1.05 -8.83 17.62
C GLY A 93 0.87 -10.34 17.63
N VAL A 94 -0.21 -10.85 17.02
CA VAL A 94 -0.34 -12.30 16.81
C VAL A 94 0.70 -12.70 15.76
N ARG A 95 1.62 -13.58 16.16
CA ARG A 95 2.63 -14.12 15.25
C ARG A 95 1.95 -14.78 14.07
N PHE A 96 2.58 -14.74 12.90
CA PHE A 96 1.98 -15.24 11.67
C PHE A 96 1.48 -16.68 11.82
N PHE A 97 2.32 -17.59 12.31
CA PHE A 97 1.97 -19.00 12.49
C PHE A 97 1.04 -19.26 13.70
N ASP A 98 0.81 -18.30 14.59
CA ASP A 98 -0.13 -18.42 15.70
C ASP A 98 -1.52 -17.82 15.38
N ARG A 99 -1.71 -17.24 14.21
CA ARG A 99 -3.01 -16.77 13.70
C ARG A 99 -3.97 -17.95 13.51
N ALA A 100 -5.24 -17.75 13.85
CA ALA A 100 -6.25 -18.80 13.74
C ALA A 100 -6.49 -19.27 12.29
N ASP A 101 -6.53 -18.33 11.33
CA ASP A 101 -6.68 -18.59 9.91
C ASP A 101 -5.49 -19.37 9.33
N VAL A 102 -4.26 -19.00 9.69
CA VAL A 102 -3.02 -19.68 9.27
C VAL A 102 -2.97 -21.10 9.84
N ARG A 103 -3.27 -21.28 11.14
CA ARG A 103 -3.31 -22.61 11.76
C ARG A 103 -4.37 -23.50 11.11
N GLY A 104 -5.58 -22.96 10.89
CA GLY A 104 -6.65 -23.69 10.22
C GLY A 104 -6.26 -24.16 8.81
N ALA A 105 -5.59 -23.31 8.04
CA ALA A 105 -5.09 -23.64 6.71
C ALA A 105 -4.03 -24.75 6.73
N ILE A 106 -3.08 -24.66 7.67
CA ILE A 106 -2.04 -25.69 7.87
C ILE A 106 -2.67 -27.02 8.31
N ASP A 107 -3.63 -27.00 9.23
CA ASP A 107 -4.32 -28.19 9.72
C ASP A 107 -5.14 -28.86 8.63
N LEU A 108 -5.72 -28.12 7.69
CA LEU A 108 -6.39 -28.69 6.53
C LEU A 108 -5.40 -29.47 5.65
N VAL A 109 -4.22 -28.91 5.37
CA VAL A 109 -3.17 -29.61 4.60
C VAL A 109 -2.69 -30.85 5.34
N ARG A 110 -2.51 -30.77 6.67
CA ARG A 110 -2.07 -31.91 7.50
C ARG A 110 -3.04 -33.08 7.48
N ARG A 111 -4.35 -32.82 7.36
CA ARG A 111 -5.42 -33.84 7.37
C ARG A 111 -5.80 -34.32 5.98
N ALA A 112 -5.35 -33.61 4.94
CA ALA A 112 -5.67 -33.97 3.57
C ALA A 112 -4.77 -35.11 3.08
N ASP A 113 -5.38 -36.05 2.37
CA ASP A 113 -4.65 -37.10 1.66
C ASP A 113 -4.21 -36.57 0.30
N ILE A 114 -3.00 -35.98 0.28
CA ILE A 114 -2.40 -35.39 -0.93
C ILE A 114 -1.13 -36.16 -1.28
N GLU A 115 -1.20 -36.94 -2.35
CA GLU A 115 -0.05 -37.69 -2.86
C GLU A 115 0.83 -36.88 -3.83
N ALA A 116 0.40 -35.69 -4.23
CA ALA A 116 1.11 -34.82 -5.16
C ALA A 116 2.41 -34.28 -4.56
N THR A 117 3.42 -34.05 -5.42
CA THR A 117 4.72 -33.49 -5.06
C THR A 117 5.05 -32.26 -5.91
N GLY A 118 6.03 -31.47 -5.46
CA GLY A 118 6.54 -30.31 -6.18
C GLY A 118 5.47 -29.29 -6.56
N SER A 119 5.43 -28.91 -7.83
CA SER A 119 4.44 -27.96 -8.34
C SER A 119 3.00 -28.50 -8.31
N GLY A 120 2.84 -29.84 -8.41
CA GLY A 120 1.54 -30.51 -8.25
C GLY A 120 1.00 -30.37 -6.84
N LEU A 121 1.86 -30.42 -5.82
CA LEU A 121 1.46 -30.19 -4.44
C LEU A 121 0.94 -28.75 -4.24
N ALA A 122 1.59 -27.74 -4.81
CA ALA A 122 1.13 -26.36 -4.71
C ALA A 122 -0.26 -26.17 -5.35
N ALA A 123 -0.52 -26.82 -6.49
CA ALA A 123 -1.83 -26.80 -7.12
C ALA A 123 -2.91 -27.53 -6.28
N ALA A 124 -2.56 -28.67 -5.69
CA ALA A 124 -3.46 -29.44 -4.84
C ALA A 124 -3.83 -28.67 -3.55
N VAL A 125 -2.84 -28.07 -2.89
CA VAL A 125 -3.07 -27.22 -1.69
C VAL A 125 -3.94 -26.02 -2.03
N ARG A 126 -3.70 -25.35 -3.14
CA ARG A 126 -4.53 -24.24 -3.62
C ARG A 126 -5.99 -24.68 -3.82
N ALA A 127 -6.22 -25.81 -4.52
CA ALA A 127 -7.54 -26.35 -4.75
C ALA A 127 -8.25 -26.73 -3.43
N LEU A 128 -7.51 -27.31 -2.48
CA LEU A 128 -8.03 -27.61 -1.14
C LEU A 128 -8.52 -26.34 -0.42
N TRP A 129 -7.70 -25.28 -0.40
CA TRP A 129 -8.08 -24.03 0.26
C TRP A 129 -9.19 -23.28 -0.49
N ALA A 130 -9.22 -23.34 -1.82
CA ALA A 130 -10.34 -22.81 -2.60
C ALA A 130 -11.66 -23.46 -2.18
N LYS A 131 -11.68 -24.80 -2.06
CA LYS A 131 -12.87 -25.56 -1.68
C LYS A 131 -13.29 -25.38 -0.21
N GLN A 132 -12.33 -25.32 0.73
CA GLN A 132 -12.60 -25.37 2.16
C GLN A 132 -12.62 -24.00 2.83
N LEU A 133 -11.86 -23.03 2.32
CA LEU A 133 -11.70 -21.69 2.91
C LEU A 133 -12.23 -20.57 2.01
N GLY A 134 -12.78 -20.92 0.83
CA GLY A 134 -13.18 -19.93 -0.16
C GLY A 134 -12.00 -19.09 -0.68
N TYR A 135 -10.82 -19.71 -0.73
CA TYR A 135 -9.65 -19.06 -1.30
C TYR A 135 -9.81 -18.97 -2.82
N ASP A 136 -9.98 -17.78 -3.33
CA ASP A 136 -10.14 -17.53 -4.75
C ASP A 136 -9.04 -16.55 -5.21
N ASP A 137 -8.38 -16.92 -6.30
CA ASP A 137 -7.31 -16.15 -6.93
C ASP A 137 -7.83 -14.85 -7.56
N ASP A 138 -9.11 -14.86 -7.95
CA ASP A 138 -9.78 -13.82 -8.73
C ASP A 138 -10.93 -13.14 -7.99
N THR A 139 -11.17 -13.44 -6.71
CA THR A 139 -12.27 -12.75 -6.03
C THR A 139 -12.05 -11.27 -6.11
N VAL A 140 -12.93 -10.71 -6.91
CA VAL A 140 -13.26 -9.31 -7.01
C VAL A 140 -13.16 -8.69 -5.61
N ALA A 141 -12.03 -8.09 -5.37
CA ALA A 141 -11.60 -7.53 -4.09
C ALA A 141 -12.45 -6.32 -3.64
N GLY A 142 -13.64 -6.15 -4.23
CA GLY A 142 -14.50 -5.00 -4.04
C GLY A 142 -15.47 -5.09 -2.84
N GLN A 143 -15.67 -6.28 -2.24
CA GLN A 143 -16.65 -6.44 -1.14
C GLN A 143 -16.10 -7.18 0.09
N ALA A 144 -14.86 -7.66 0.07
CA ALA A 144 -14.28 -8.37 1.19
C ALA A 144 -13.79 -7.40 2.28
N GLY A 145 -14.24 -7.59 3.51
CA GLY A 145 -13.75 -6.88 4.69
C GLY A 145 -12.24 -7.07 4.91
N GLU A 146 -11.62 -6.25 5.75
CA GLU A 146 -10.18 -6.28 6.02
C GLU A 146 -9.70 -7.66 6.52
N GLU A 147 -10.52 -8.35 7.33
CA GLU A 147 -10.23 -9.70 7.84
C GLU A 147 -10.14 -10.75 6.72
N SER A 148 -11.03 -10.68 5.71
CA SER A 148 -10.98 -11.58 4.54
C SER A 148 -9.73 -11.33 3.69
N ARG A 149 -9.32 -10.07 3.53
CA ARG A 149 -8.10 -9.68 2.82
C ARG A 149 -6.83 -10.16 3.54
N GLU A 150 -6.78 -9.99 4.86
CA GLU A 150 -5.68 -10.50 5.67
C GLU A 150 -5.56 -12.02 5.59
N ARG A 151 -6.71 -12.74 5.58
CA ARG A 151 -6.73 -14.19 5.41
C ARG A 151 -6.20 -14.60 4.03
N THR A 152 -6.67 -13.99 2.96
CA THR A 152 -6.19 -14.28 1.60
C THR A 152 -4.68 -14.02 1.49
N ALA A 153 -4.19 -12.89 1.98
CA ALA A 153 -2.77 -12.57 1.99
C ALA A 153 -1.93 -13.56 2.82
N ALA A 154 -2.51 -14.11 3.89
CA ALA A 154 -1.84 -15.16 4.67
C ALA A 154 -1.75 -16.49 3.91
N LEU A 155 -2.80 -16.89 3.21
CA LEU A 155 -2.81 -18.09 2.36
C LEU A 155 -1.83 -17.94 1.20
N ASP A 156 -1.76 -16.75 0.58
CA ASP A 156 -0.75 -16.43 -0.44
C ASP A 156 0.67 -16.63 0.08
N THR A 157 0.95 -16.14 1.29
CA THR A 157 2.27 -16.31 1.93
C THR A 157 2.62 -17.78 2.13
N LEU A 158 1.67 -18.61 2.55
CA LEU A 158 1.91 -20.06 2.71
C LEU A 158 2.16 -20.74 1.34
N LEU A 159 1.41 -20.34 0.29
CA LEU A 159 1.63 -20.83 -1.07
C LEU A 159 2.98 -20.40 -1.64
N ASP A 160 3.42 -19.17 -1.37
CA ASP A 160 4.74 -18.70 -1.80
C ASP A 160 5.88 -19.49 -1.15
N ILE A 161 5.73 -19.84 0.14
CA ILE A 161 6.67 -20.74 0.82
C ILE A 161 6.73 -22.09 0.11
N LEU A 162 5.57 -22.72 -0.15
CA LEU A 162 5.49 -24.00 -0.83
C LEU A 162 6.06 -23.95 -2.25
N THR A 163 5.70 -22.92 -3.01
CA THR A 163 6.19 -22.73 -4.38
C THR A 163 7.71 -22.53 -4.43
N THR A 164 8.26 -21.83 -3.46
CA THR A 164 9.71 -21.62 -3.31
C THR A 164 10.41 -22.94 -3.00
N LEU A 165 9.85 -23.76 -2.12
CA LEU A 165 10.35 -25.11 -1.83
C LEU A 165 10.30 -26.00 -3.07
N ALA A 166 9.19 -26.01 -3.79
CA ALA A 166 8.99 -26.82 -4.99
C ALA A 166 9.93 -26.44 -6.12
N ARG A 167 10.39 -25.19 -6.20
CA ARG A 167 11.42 -24.75 -7.16
C ARG A 167 12.81 -25.27 -6.81
N SER A 168 13.12 -25.38 -5.52
CA SER A 168 14.43 -25.88 -5.06
C SER A 168 14.46 -27.41 -4.97
N ASP A 169 13.30 -28.06 -4.84
CA ASP A 169 13.15 -29.50 -4.72
C ASP A 169 11.84 -29.97 -5.36
N ALA A 170 11.94 -30.56 -6.54
CA ALA A 170 10.79 -31.10 -7.27
C ALA A 170 10.08 -32.28 -6.55
N GLY A 171 10.74 -32.91 -5.58
CA GLY A 171 10.21 -34.01 -4.78
C GLY A 171 9.55 -33.57 -3.47
N VAL A 172 9.37 -32.25 -3.23
CA VAL A 172 8.73 -31.79 -1.99
C VAL A 172 7.31 -32.34 -1.87
N ASP A 173 7.04 -33.01 -0.76
CA ASP A 173 5.74 -33.57 -0.37
C ASP A 173 5.12 -32.77 0.78
N VAL A 174 3.93 -33.19 1.24
CA VAL A 174 3.23 -32.56 2.38
C VAL A 174 4.07 -32.57 3.64
N ALA A 175 4.76 -33.69 3.94
CA ALA A 175 5.56 -33.82 5.17
C ALA A 175 6.72 -32.82 5.17
N ARG A 176 7.43 -32.65 4.05
CA ARG A 176 8.51 -31.67 3.91
C ARG A 176 8.00 -30.23 3.98
N PHE A 177 6.87 -29.95 3.38
CA PHE A 177 6.24 -28.63 3.47
C PHE A 177 5.88 -28.30 4.94
N LEU A 178 5.22 -29.21 5.64
CA LEU A 178 4.87 -29.01 7.05
C LEU A 178 6.10 -28.85 7.95
N ALA A 179 7.16 -29.65 7.72
CA ALA A 179 8.42 -29.51 8.45
C ALA A 179 9.07 -28.12 8.25
N GLU A 180 9.02 -27.57 7.04
CA GLU A 180 9.49 -26.21 6.79
C GLU A 180 8.66 -25.16 7.50
N LEU A 181 7.32 -25.32 7.53
CA LEU A 181 6.45 -24.40 8.27
C LEU A 181 6.71 -24.47 9.78
N ASP A 182 6.92 -25.66 10.34
CA ASP A 182 7.25 -25.85 11.76
C ASP A 182 8.63 -25.25 12.09
N ARG A 183 9.61 -25.37 11.20
CA ARG A 183 10.91 -24.72 11.34
C ARG A 183 10.80 -23.20 11.37
N ARG A 184 10.00 -22.61 10.46
CA ARG A 184 9.73 -21.16 10.43
C ARG A 184 8.98 -20.69 11.66
N ARG A 185 8.01 -21.47 12.12
CA ARG A 185 7.26 -21.19 13.36
C ARG A 185 8.17 -21.20 14.58
N ALA A 186 9.11 -22.15 14.66
CA ALA A 186 10.10 -22.19 15.74
C ALA A 186 11.03 -20.96 15.69
N ALA A 187 11.50 -20.56 14.51
CA ALA A 187 12.30 -19.37 14.33
C ALA A 187 11.54 -18.08 14.73
N GLU A 188 10.26 -17.96 14.37
CA GLU A 188 9.40 -16.85 14.79
C GLU A 188 9.23 -16.80 16.32
N ARG A 189 9.15 -17.96 16.98
CA ARG A 189 9.04 -18.04 18.45
C ARG A 189 10.36 -17.75 19.16
N ALA A 190 11.48 -18.05 18.55
CA ALA A 190 12.81 -17.77 19.07
C ALA A 190 13.18 -16.27 19.01
N GLY A 191 12.36 -15.44 18.36
CA GLY A 191 12.54 -14.00 18.30
C GLY A 191 12.70 -13.37 19.69
N SER A 192 13.73 -12.53 19.85
CA SER A 192 14.11 -11.91 21.12
C SER A 192 13.17 -10.76 21.51
N ALA A 193 12.87 -10.62 22.80
CA ALA A 193 12.14 -9.47 23.36
C ALA A 193 12.88 -8.13 23.11
N ASP A 194 14.20 -8.17 22.92
CA ASP A 194 15.06 -7.01 22.66
C ASP A 194 15.46 -6.87 21.18
N GLY A 195 14.67 -7.45 20.28
CA GLY A 195 14.93 -7.42 18.85
C GLY A 195 14.30 -6.22 18.12
N VAL A 196 14.64 -6.10 16.82
CA VAL A 196 14.01 -5.16 15.88
C VAL A 196 12.50 -5.40 15.82
N ASN A 197 11.71 -4.36 15.93
CA ASN A 197 10.25 -4.46 15.96
C ASN A 197 9.69 -4.64 14.54
N LEU A 198 8.96 -5.72 14.31
CA LEU A 198 8.25 -5.99 13.06
C LEU A 198 6.74 -5.90 13.32
N LEU A 199 6.03 -5.02 12.63
CA LEU A 199 4.60 -4.83 12.85
C LEU A 199 3.91 -4.12 11.68
N THR A 200 2.58 -4.14 11.69
CA THR A 200 1.80 -3.36 10.72
C THR A 200 1.64 -1.91 11.14
N TYR A 201 1.33 -1.00 10.19
CA TYR A 201 1.03 0.41 10.46
C TYR A 201 -0.06 0.58 11.54
N HIS A 202 -1.12 -0.24 11.50
CA HIS A 202 -2.22 -0.19 12.49
C HIS A 202 -1.73 -0.45 13.92
N ARG A 203 -0.81 -1.40 14.07
CA ARG A 203 -0.26 -1.75 15.40
C ARG A 203 0.80 -0.78 15.89
N ALA A 204 1.34 0.04 14.99
CA ALA A 204 2.29 1.08 15.33
C ALA A 204 1.65 2.31 15.98
N LYS A 205 0.31 2.40 16.01
CA LYS A 205 -0.41 3.53 16.61
C LYS A 205 -0.08 3.65 18.10
N GLY A 206 0.41 4.83 18.51
CA GLY A 206 0.80 5.11 19.91
C GLY A 206 2.25 4.74 20.25
N LEU A 207 2.93 3.97 19.41
CA LEU A 207 4.34 3.61 19.58
C LEU A 207 5.24 4.59 18.82
N GLU A 208 6.54 4.59 19.12
CA GLU A 208 7.55 5.40 18.42
C GLU A 208 8.95 4.83 18.65
N TRP A 209 9.85 4.96 17.67
CA TRP A 209 11.18 4.43 17.66
C TRP A 209 12.18 5.43 17.13
N ASP A 210 13.45 5.28 17.47
CA ASP A 210 14.51 6.15 16.96
C ASP A 210 14.72 5.95 15.46
N ALA A 211 14.55 4.71 14.96
CA ALA A 211 14.71 4.37 13.57
C ALA A 211 13.52 3.55 13.04
N VAL A 212 12.91 3.99 11.93
CA VAL A 212 11.77 3.32 11.30
C VAL A 212 12.04 3.10 9.82
N ALA A 213 11.77 1.90 9.34
CA ALA A 213 11.77 1.56 7.91
C ALA A 213 10.35 1.25 7.44
N LEU A 214 9.97 1.78 6.28
CA LEU A 214 8.68 1.61 5.61
C LEU A 214 8.93 0.99 4.22
N PRO A 215 9.15 -0.33 4.12
CA PRO A 215 9.34 -1.01 2.85
C PRO A 215 8.02 -1.24 2.12
N ALA A 216 8.12 -1.61 0.83
CA ALA A 216 6.99 -1.98 -0.02
C ALA A 216 5.96 -0.85 -0.23
N LEU A 217 6.44 0.39 -0.37
CA LEU A 217 5.56 1.53 -0.64
C LEU A 217 5.17 1.58 -2.11
N GLU A 218 4.21 0.73 -2.48
CA GLU A 218 3.78 0.46 -3.86
C GLU A 218 2.27 0.55 -4.01
N ASP A 219 1.81 1.01 -5.16
CA ASP A 219 0.39 0.93 -5.54
C ASP A 219 -0.09 -0.53 -5.53
N GLY A 220 -1.18 -0.77 -4.82
CA GLY A 220 -1.74 -2.11 -4.58
C GLY A 220 -1.23 -2.78 -3.29
N ILE A 221 -0.26 -2.16 -2.59
CA ILE A 221 0.18 -2.53 -1.24
C ILE A 221 -0.18 -1.41 -0.26
N LEU A 222 0.36 -0.21 -0.45
CA LEU A 222 -0.02 1.01 0.26
C LEU A 222 -0.02 2.19 -0.74
N PRO A 223 -1.20 2.64 -1.20
CA PRO A 223 -2.53 2.15 -0.85
C PRO A 223 -2.86 0.77 -1.44
N ILE A 224 -3.76 0.06 -0.78
CA ILE A 224 -4.34 -1.20 -1.31
C ILE A 224 -5.17 -0.92 -2.56
N ARG A 225 -5.32 -1.91 -3.45
CA ARG A 225 -6.04 -1.73 -4.73
C ARG A 225 -7.48 -1.26 -4.55
N GLN A 226 -8.16 -1.73 -3.52
CA GLN A 226 -9.54 -1.39 -3.21
C GLN A 226 -9.74 0.11 -2.91
N ALA A 227 -8.69 0.75 -2.40
CA ALA A 227 -8.72 2.18 -2.13
C ALA A 227 -8.58 3.06 -3.40
N PHE A 228 -8.31 2.48 -4.58
CA PHE A 228 -8.05 3.26 -5.79
C PHE A 228 -9.27 4.01 -6.30
N ASP A 229 -10.44 3.44 -6.11
CA ASP A 229 -11.73 3.97 -6.56
C ASP A 229 -12.62 4.43 -5.39
N ASP A 230 -12.05 4.52 -4.17
CA ASP A 230 -12.76 4.92 -2.95
C ASP A 230 -11.96 5.97 -2.18
N ASP A 231 -12.45 7.20 -2.16
CA ASP A 231 -11.77 8.34 -1.56
C ASP A 231 -11.62 8.23 -0.03
N GLU A 232 -12.58 7.60 0.66
CA GLU A 232 -12.52 7.41 2.11
C GLU A 232 -11.46 6.38 2.46
N LEU A 233 -11.43 5.26 1.73
CA LEU A 233 -10.39 4.26 1.89
C LEU A 233 -9.01 4.81 1.50
N LEU A 234 -8.92 5.60 0.44
CA LEU A 234 -7.67 6.23 0.04
C LEU A 234 -7.14 7.20 1.09
N ALA A 235 -8.05 7.99 1.70
CA ALA A 235 -7.70 8.88 2.80
C ALA A 235 -7.26 8.11 4.05
N GLU A 236 -7.84 6.93 4.33
CA GLU A 236 -7.40 6.07 5.42
C GLU A 236 -6.00 5.49 5.16
N GLU A 237 -5.73 4.99 3.95
CA GLU A 237 -4.40 4.51 3.56
C GLU A 237 -3.33 5.60 3.69
N LEU A 238 -3.67 6.84 3.31
CA LEU A 238 -2.80 7.99 3.50
C LEU A 238 -2.56 8.29 4.99
N ARG A 239 -3.59 8.17 5.84
CA ARG A 239 -3.45 8.31 7.31
C ARG A 239 -2.53 7.23 7.87
N LEU A 240 -2.59 5.99 7.36
CA LEU A 240 -1.69 4.91 7.77
C LEU A 240 -0.24 5.26 7.44
N LEU A 241 0.04 5.75 6.22
CA LEU A 241 1.38 6.21 5.86
C LEU A 241 1.85 7.36 6.76
N TYR A 242 0.98 8.34 7.02
CA TYR A 242 1.27 9.43 7.95
C TYR A 242 1.61 8.92 9.36
N VAL A 243 0.83 7.94 9.87
CA VAL A 243 1.14 7.28 11.13
C VAL A 243 2.52 6.65 11.06
N GLY A 244 2.84 5.89 10.02
CA GLY A 244 4.14 5.25 9.85
C GLY A 244 5.30 6.24 9.88
N ILE A 245 5.22 7.32 9.10
CA ILE A 245 6.23 8.39 9.06
C ILE A 245 6.44 8.99 10.45
N THR A 246 5.35 9.33 11.16
CA THR A 246 5.42 9.96 12.48
C THR A 246 5.82 9.00 13.61
N ARG A 247 6.05 7.71 13.33
CA ARG A 247 6.63 6.76 14.30
C ARG A 247 8.14 6.91 14.43
N ALA A 248 8.78 7.48 13.41
CA ALA A 248 10.21 7.74 13.45
C ALA A 248 10.52 8.98 14.29
N ARG A 249 11.38 8.82 15.28
CA ARG A 249 11.89 9.94 16.05
C ARG A 249 13.03 10.64 15.32
N ARG A 250 13.90 9.88 14.66
CA ARG A 250 15.15 10.40 14.08
C ARG A 250 15.47 9.88 12.68
N HIS A 251 15.46 8.57 12.47
CA HIS A 251 15.83 7.94 11.22
C HIS A 251 14.60 7.37 10.53
N LEU A 252 14.39 7.73 9.27
CA LEU A 252 13.30 7.20 8.46
C LEU A 252 13.82 6.73 7.12
N ALA A 253 13.53 5.49 6.75
CA ALA A 253 13.78 4.93 5.43
C ALA A 253 12.46 4.48 4.80
N ILE A 254 12.22 4.89 3.56
CA ILE A 254 11.07 4.47 2.75
C ILE A 254 11.63 3.77 1.53
N SER A 255 11.07 2.62 1.15
CA SER A 255 11.52 1.91 -0.04
C SER A 255 10.38 1.24 -0.79
N TRP A 256 10.64 0.90 -2.06
CA TRP A 256 9.77 0.15 -2.92
C TRP A 256 10.57 -0.66 -3.95
N ALA A 257 10.00 -1.77 -4.45
CA ALA A 257 10.60 -2.60 -5.48
C ALA A 257 9.84 -2.49 -6.80
N ALA A 258 10.57 -2.44 -7.93
CA ALA A 258 9.96 -2.40 -9.26
C ALA A 258 9.38 -3.75 -9.69
N GLU A 259 9.88 -4.84 -9.10
CA GLU A 259 9.43 -6.20 -9.36
C GLU A 259 9.34 -6.98 -8.06
N ARG A 260 8.24 -7.72 -7.88
CA ARG A 260 8.03 -8.66 -6.77
C ARG A 260 7.66 -10.02 -7.30
N ASP A 261 8.18 -11.04 -6.65
CA ASP A 261 7.72 -12.40 -6.88
C ASP A 261 6.47 -12.67 -6.05
N THR A 262 5.35 -12.89 -6.73
CA THR A 262 4.09 -13.26 -6.12
C THR A 262 3.61 -14.56 -6.74
N ARG A 263 3.40 -15.59 -5.94
CA ARG A 263 2.92 -16.92 -6.39
C ARG A 263 3.73 -17.51 -7.54
N GLY A 264 5.03 -17.34 -7.50
CA GLY A 264 5.92 -17.87 -8.52
C GLY A 264 5.93 -17.09 -9.83
N ARG A 265 5.32 -15.91 -9.89
CA ARG A 265 5.35 -15.01 -11.03
C ARG A 265 5.98 -13.67 -10.62
N THR A 266 6.93 -13.21 -11.41
CA THR A 266 7.47 -11.86 -11.25
C THR A 266 6.43 -10.85 -11.75
N THR A 267 6.00 -9.98 -10.86
CA THR A 267 5.01 -8.94 -11.15
C THR A 267 5.67 -7.57 -11.08
N ARG A 268 5.51 -6.76 -12.13
CA ARG A 268 5.95 -5.37 -12.11
C ARG A 268 5.07 -4.54 -11.18
N ARG A 269 5.73 -3.69 -10.40
CA ARG A 269 5.09 -2.79 -9.43
C ARG A 269 5.30 -1.33 -9.80
N GLN A 270 4.33 -0.51 -9.42
CA GLN A 270 4.42 0.94 -9.50
C GLN A 270 4.70 1.51 -8.11
N PRO A 271 5.49 2.59 -7.99
CA PRO A 271 5.65 3.27 -6.72
C PRO A 271 4.28 3.73 -6.21
N SER A 272 4.11 3.71 -4.91
CA SER A 272 2.91 4.27 -4.28
C SER A 272 2.64 5.69 -4.78
N ARG A 273 1.40 5.98 -5.13
CA ARG A 273 0.98 7.33 -5.55
C ARG A 273 1.27 8.39 -4.47
N PHE A 274 1.33 7.99 -3.21
CA PHE A 274 1.67 8.87 -2.09
C PHE A 274 3.13 9.34 -2.11
N LEU A 275 4.04 8.62 -2.81
CA LEU A 275 5.43 9.05 -2.93
C LEU A 275 5.62 10.34 -3.73
N ALA A 276 4.66 10.69 -4.60
CA ALA A 276 4.70 11.96 -5.32
C ALA A 276 4.59 13.16 -4.37
N ASP A 277 3.78 13.02 -3.31
CA ASP A 277 3.54 14.06 -2.31
C ASP A 277 4.71 14.23 -1.33
N LEU A 278 5.54 13.19 -1.19
CA LEU A 278 6.71 13.21 -0.30
C LEU A 278 7.93 13.92 -0.91
N ARG A 279 7.96 14.15 -2.23
CA ARG A 279 9.07 14.82 -2.89
C ARG A 279 9.15 16.30 -2.50
N PRO A 280 10.36 16.87 -2.37
CA PRO A 280 10.52 18.32 -2.21
C PRO A 280 9.82 19.04 -3.36
N ARG A 281 8.89 19.93 -3.04
CA ARG A 281 8.32 20.83 -4.03
C ARG A 281 9.38 21.89 -4.31
N PRO A 282 9.82 22.12 -5.57
CA PRO A 282 10.77 23.18 -5.87
C PRO A 282 10.15 24.50 -5.37
N LEU A 283 10.88 25.21 -4.51
CA LEU A 283 10.50 26.58 -4.16
C LEU A 283 10.63 27.45 -5.41
N PRO A 284 9.69 28.38 -5.66
CA PRO A 284 9.84 29.34 -6.76
C PRO A 284 11.15 30.13 -6.56
N GLY A 285 12.16 29.86 -7.38
CA GLY A 285 13.47 30.52 -7.34
C GLY A 285 14.69 29.63 -7.06
N ASP A 286 14.53 28.38 -6.70
CA ASP A 286 15.67 27.50 -6.39
C ASP A 286 16.14 26.75 -7.65
N ARG A 287 17.23 27.25 -8.27
CA ARG A 287 17.88 26.69 -9.48
C ARG A 287 18.93 25.62 -9.18
N ARG A 288 18.95 25.02 -8.01
CA ARG A 288 19.86 23.91 -7.68
C ARG A 288 19.11 22.58 -7.63
N VAL A 289 18.72 22.10 -8.80
CA VAL A 289 18.35 20.70 -8.98
C VAL A 289 19.65 19.91 -9.12
N THR A 290 20.04 19.21 -8.06
CA THR A 290 21.04 18.15 -8.17
C THR A 290 20.44 17.09 -9.09
N GLN A 291 21.01 16.92 -10.27
CA GLN A 291 20.57 15.99 -11.30
C GLN A 291 20.59 14.55 -10.76
N LEU A 292 19.42 14.01 -10.44
CA LEU A 292 19.19 12.58 -10.54
C LEU A 292 19.03 12.23 -12.02
N PRO A 293 19.51 11.05 -12.49
CA PRO A 293 19.59 10.76 -13.92
C PRO A 293 18.23 10.90 -14.61
N ASP A 294 18.24 11.57 -15.76
CA ASP A 294 17.15 12.06 -16.62
C ASP A 294 16.15 10.97 -17.14
N ARG A 295 16.25 9.73 -16.67
CA ARG A 295 15.33 8.65 -17.06
C ARG A 295 13.90 8.81 -16.52
N PHE A 296 13.70 9.69 -15.54
CA PHE A 296 12.37 9.98 -14.98
C PHE A 296 11.62 11.12 -15.69
N ALA A 297 12.34 12.06 -16.31
CA ALA A 297 11.71 13.14 -17.07
C ALA A 297 11.08 12.63 -18.39
N ALA A 298 11.75 11.68 -19.05
CA ALA A 298 11.22 11.03 -20.27
C ALA A 298 9.95 10.20 -20.00
N ASP A 299 9.86 9.56 -18.82
CA ASP A 299 8.69 8.76 -18.45
C ASP A 299 7.47 9.62 -18.02
N GLN A 300 7.69 10.83 -17.50
CA GLN A 300 6.61 11.79 -17.22
C GLN A 300 6.07 12.46 -18.49
N GLY A 301 6.91 12.70 -19.48
CA GLY A 301 6.49 13.18 -20.79
C GLY A 301 5.68 12.12 -21.54
N ALA A 302 6.14 10.88 -21.52
CA ALA A 302 5.42 9.72 -22.08
C ALA A 302 4.12 9.43 -21.31
N ARG A 303 4.08 9.63 -20.00
CA ARG A 303 2.87 9.46 -19.16
C ARG A 303 1.86 10.60 -19.34
N ARG A 304 2.31 11.86 -19.51
CA ARG A 304 1.42 12.95 -19.90
C ARG A 304 0.84 12.73 -21.29
N ALA A 305 1.65 12.23 -22.23
CA ALA A 305 1.18 11.85 -23.55
C ALA A 305 0.30 10.59 -23.52
N ALA A 306 0.60 9.58 -22.71
CA ALA A 306 -0.22 8.41 -22.51
C ALA A 306 -1.48 8.70 -21.69
N SER A 307 -1.42 9.57 -20.69
CA SER A 307 -2.59 10.05 -19.95
C SER A 307 -3.47 10.96 -20.83
N ALA A 308 -2.87 11.77 -21.69
CA ALA A 308 -3.60 12.53 -22.72
C ALA A 308 -4.18 11.61 -23.80
N ALA A 309 -3.47 10.53 -24.17
CA ALA A 309 -3.97 9.53 -25.13
C ALA A 309 -5.03 8.60 -24.51
N VAL A 310 -4.95 8.27 -23.20
CA VAL A 310 -5.99 7.53 -22.47
C VAL A 310 -7.17 8.46 -22.14
N ALA A 311 -6.95 9.74 -21.87
CA ALA A 311 -8.01 10.75 -21.80
C ALA A 311 -8.69 10.95 -23.17
N ALA A 312 -7.95 10.80 -24.27
CA ALA A 312 -8.48 10.86 -25.63
C ALA A 312 -9.17 9.56 -26.11
N SER A 313 -8.96 8.42 -25.43
CA SER A 313 -9.54 7.13 -25.84
C SER A 313 -10.63 6.58 -24.92
N GLY A 314 -11.03 7.30 -23.87
CA GLY A 314 -11.89 6.75 -22.82
C GLY A 314 -13.17 7.49 -22.49
N TYR A 315 -13.33 8.80 -22.77
CA TYR A 315 -14.58 9.55 -22.75
C TYR A 315 -14.35 10.83 -23.57
N GLY A 316 -14.90 10.87 -24.75
CA GLY A 316 -14.69 11.94 -25.73
C GLY A 316 -15.50 13.23 -25.45
N ILE A 317 -15.44 13.73 -24.21
CA ILE A 317 -15.92 15.06 -23.89
C ILE A 317 -14.73 16.00 -24.02
N ALA A 318 -14.74 16.85 -25.05
CA ALA A 318 -13.76 17.91 -25.18
C ALA A 318 -13.86 18.85 -23.96
N ASP A 319 -12.73 19.44 -23.56
CA ASP A 319 -12.68 20.47 -22.49
C ASP A 319 -13.63 21.67 -22.78
N ASP A 320 -14.21 21.73 -23.97
CA ASP A 320 -15.15 22.73 -24.45
C ASP A 320 -16.64 22.39 -24.17
N ASP A 321 -16.98 21.27 -23.50
CA ASP A 321 -18.39 20.99 -23.16
C ASP A 321 -18.85 21.96 -22.05
N PRO A 322 -19.87 22.81 -22.33
CA PRO A 322 -20.32 23.84 -21.40
C PRO A 322 -20.86 23.25 -20.07
N LEU A 323 -21.46 22.05 -20.10
CA LEU A 323 -21.93 21.38 -18.89
C LEU A 323 -20.75 20.85 -18.04
N TYR A 324 -19.74 20.27 -18.68
CA TYR A 324 -18.55 19.81 -17.98
C TYR A 324 -17.79 20.98 -17.31
N ALA A 325 -17.65 22.10 -18.03
CA ALA A 325 -17.04 23.31 -17.49
C ALA A 325 -17.83 23.87 -16.30
N ALA A 326 -19.17 23.89 -16.39
CA ALA A 326 -20.05 24.33 -15.33
C ALA A 326 -19.97 23.42 -14.09
N LEU A 327 -19.94 22.09 -14.27
CA LEU A 327 -19.78 21.11 -13.19
C LEU A 327 -18.42 21.25 -12.49
N ARG A 328 -17.33 21.49 -13.22
CA ARG A 328 -16.00 21.75 -12.63
C ARG A 328 -15.98 23.04 -11.81
N SER A 329 -16.59 24.11 -12.31
CA SER A 329 -16.71 25.39 -11.62
C SER A 329 -17.52 25.23 -10.34
N TRP A 330 -18.70 24.61 -10.43
CA TRP A 330 -19.55 24.30 -9.30
C TRP A 330 -18.82 23.48 -8.23
N ARG A 331 -18.15 22.38 -8.62
CA ARG A 331 -17.37 21.56 -7.70
C ARG A 331 -16.31 22.36 -6.95
N THR A 332 -15.63 23.28 -7.65
CA THR A 332 -14.58 24.11 -7.04
C THR A 332 -15.17 25.05 -5.99
N SER A 333 -16.33 25.64 -6.25
CA SER A 333 -17.04 26.50 -5.30
C SER A 333 -17.54 25.69 -4.11
N ARG A 334 -18.20 24.57 -4.37
CA ARG A 334 -18.72 23.70 -3.31
C ARG A 334 -17.63 23.13 -2.39
N ALA A 335 -16.51 22.72 -2.98
CA ALA A 335 -15.35 22.27 -2.20
C ALA A 335 -14.78 23.33 -1.26
N ARG A 336 -14.85 24.62 -1.67
CA ARG A 336 -14.45 25.74 -0.80
C ARG A 336 -15.44 25.98 0.32
N GLU A 337 -16.74 25.89 0.03
CA GLU A 337 -17.81 26.05 1.03
C GLU A 337 -17.77 24.95 2.07
N ASP A 338 -17.59 23.69 1.65
CA ASP A 338 -17.52 22.52 2.51
C ASP A 338 -16.14 22.39 3.22
N GLY A 339 -15.15 23.21 2.86
CA GLY A 339 -13.79 23.15 3.42
C GLY A 339 -13.04 21.87 3.08
N VAL A 340 -13.37 21.23 1.93
CA VAL A 340 -12.79 19.97 1.48
C VAL A 340 -12.08 20.11 0.14
N PRO A 341 -11.11 19.25 -0.21
CA PRO A 341 -10.53 19.21 -1.54
C PRO A 341 -11.58 18.89 -2.63
N ALA A 342 -11.42 19.47 -3.82
CA ALA A 342 -12.39 19.36 -4.92
C ALA A 342 -12.68 17.90 -5.36
N TYR A 343 -11.68 17.00 -5.25
CA TYR A 343 -11.85 15.59 -5.58
C TYR A 343 -12.72 14.82 -4.56
N ILE A 344 -12.87 15.32 -3.33
CA ILE A 344 -13.77 14.74 -2.32
C ILE A 344 -15.23 14.98 -2.73
N VAL A 345 -15.53 16.12 -3.34
CA VAL A 345 -16.86 16.41 -3.86
C VAL A 345 -17.15 15.49 -5.04
N PHE A 346 -16.34 15.57 -6.12
CA PHE A 346 -16.39 14.65 -7.29
C PHE A 346 -15.06 14.61 -8.03
N HIS A 347 -14.71 13.42 -8.57
CA HIS A 347 -13.60 13.27 -9.51
C HIS A 347 -13.94 13.83 -10.90
N ASP A 348 -12.90 14.25 -11.65
CA ASP A 348 -13.07 14.73 -13.04
C ASP A 348 -13.75 13.69 -13.93
N GLN A 349 -13.43 12.39 -13.76
CA GLN A 349 -14.09 11.31 -14.50
C GLN A 349 -15.58 11.19 -14.18
N THR A 350 -15.98 11.42 -12.92
CA THR A 350 -17.39 11.39 -12.53
C THR A 350 -18.14 12.59 -13.12
N LEU A 351 -17.53 13.79 -13.12
CA LEU A 351 -18.11 14.97 -13.74
C LEU A 351 -18.21 14.82 -15.26
N ALA A 352 -17.22 14.21 -15.90
CA ALA A 352 -17.26 13.89 -17.32
C ALA A 352 -18.40 12.91 -17.64
N ALA A 353 -18.55 11.84 -16.86
CA ALA A 353 -19.64 10.89 -17.02
C ALA A 353 -21.03 11.53 -16.79
N ILE A 354 -21.16 12.48 -15.85
CA ILE A 354 -22.40 13.24 -15.65
C ILE A 354 -22.69 14.14 -16.86
N ALA A 355 -21.67 14.81 -17.42
CA ALA A 355 -21.82 15.67 -18.59
C ALA A 355 -22.21 14.88 -19.84
N GLU A 356 -21.64 13.68 -20.01
CA GLU A 356 -21.98 12.79 -21.14
C GLU A 356 -23.38 12.19 -21.00
N MET A 357 -23.71 11.64 -19.84
CA MET A 357 -24.99 10.96 -19.61
C MET A 357 -26.16 11.91 -19.43
N LYS A 358 -25.93 13.15 -19.04
CA LYS A 358 -26.95 14.20 -18.78
C LYS A 358 -28.15 13.63 -18.00
N PRO A 359 -27.96 13.07 -16.79
CA PRO A 359 -28.99 12.34 -16.08
C PRO A 359 -30.19 13.22 -15.74
N PRO A 360 -31.42 12.81 -16.11
CA PRO A 360 -32.62 13.63 -15.92
C PRO A 360 -33.22 13.56 -14.52
N SER A 361 -32.74 12.65 -13.67
CA SER A 361 -33.29 12.41 -12.35
C SER A 361 -32.24 11.85 -11.38
N ALA A 362 -32.51 11.90 -10.06
CA ALA A 362 -31.67 11.31 -9.03
C ALA A 362 -31.46 9.80 -9.24
N ALA A 363 -32.48 9.08 -9.74
CA ALA A 363 -32.37 7.66 -10.07
C ALA A 363 -31.40 7.41 -11.24
N ALA A 364 -31.37 8.30 -12.24
CA ALA A 364 -30.41 8.24 -13.34
C ALA A 364 -29.01 8.65 -12.87
N LEU A 365 -28.90 9.68 -12.05
CA LEU A 365 -27.63 10.15 -11.47
C LEU A 365 -26.96 9.06 -10.62
N ARG A 366 -27.74 8.23 -9.89
CA ARG A 366 -27.24 7.08 -9.13
C ARG A 366 -26.54 6.01 -10.00
N ARG A 367 -26.84 5.96 -11.29
CA ARG A 367 -26.20 5.00 -12.23
C ARG A 367 -24.85 5.48 -12.73
N VAL A 368 -24.50 6.74 -12.48
CA VAL A 368 -23.19 7.28 -12.86
C VAL A 368 -22.13 6.73 -11.91
N LYS A 369 -21.07 6.15 -12.46
CA LYS A 369 -19.95 5.62 -11.68
C LYS A 369 -19.33 6.73 -10.83
N GLY A 370 -19.19 6.50 -9.52
CA GLY A 370 -18.64 7.48 -8.56
C GLY A 370 -19.71 8.37 -7.89
N VAL A 371 -21.01 8.13 -8.15
CA VAL A 371 -22.12 8.83 -7.48
C VAL A 371 -22.84 7.86 -6.53
N GLY A 372 -22.40 7.83 -5.27
CA GLY A 372 -23.03 7.05 -4.21
C GLY A 372 -24.23 7.75 -3.56
N PRO A 373 -25.04 7.04 -2.71
CA PRO A 373 -26.20 7.59 -2.03
C PRO A 373 -25.90 8.89 -1.28
N ALA A 374 -24.83 8.93 -0.48
CA ALA A 374 -24.45 10.11 0.29
C ALA A 374 -24.15 11.34 -0.59
N LYS A 375 -23.56 11.14 -1.79
CA LYS A 375 -23.30 12.23 -2.74
C LYS A 375 -24.57 12.70 -3.45
N ILE A 376 -25.55 11.83 -3.62
CA ILE A 376 -26.86 12.21 -4.13
C ILE A 376 -27.63 13.06 -3.10
N ASP A 377 -27.59 12.65 -1.85
CA ASP A 377 -28.25 13.38 -0.79
C ASP A 377 -27.61 14.76 -0.57
N ALA A 378 -26.29 14.85 -0.63
CA ALA A 378 -25.55 16.10 -0.42
C ALA A 378 -25.57 17.04 -1.64
N TYR A 379 -25.43 16.52 -2.87
CA TYR A 379 -25.14 17.31 -4.06
C TYR A 379 -26.09 17.05 -5.24
N GLY A 380 -26.95 16.04 -5.15
CA GLY A 380 -27.85 15.62 -6.23
C GLY A 380 -28.74 16.74 -6.78
N PRO A 381 -29.43 17.51 -5.92
CA PRO A 381 -30.28 18.62 -6.38
C PRO A 381 -29.53 19.67 -7.20
N GLU A 382 -28.33 20.08 -6.76
CA GLU A 382 -27.51 21.09 -7.43
C GLU A 382 -26.99 20.61 -8.79
N ILE A 383 -26.55 19.35 -8.84
CA ILE A 383 -26.08 18.73 -10.10
C ILE A 383 -27.22 18.60 -11.11
N LEU A 384 -28.39 18.13 -10.68
CA LEU A 384 -29.55 17.99 -11.56
C LEU A 384 -30.06 19.34 -12.08
N ASP A 385 -29.96 20.39 -11.27
CA ASP A 385 -30.30 21.75 -11.68
C ASP A 385 -29.31 22.27 -12.76
N LEU A 386 -28.00 22.02 -12.60
CA LEU A 386 -26.99 22.33 -13.63
C LEU A 386 -27.21 21.54 -14.91
N VAL A 387 -27.48 20.24 -14.83
CA VAL A 387 -27.76 19.40 -15.98
C VAL A 387 -29.01 19.87 -16.71
N ASN A 388 -30.07 20.22 -15.99
CA ASN A 388 -31.32 20.67 -16.61
C ASN A 388 -31.21 22.06 -17.25
N ARG A 389 -30.35 22.95 -16.72
CA ARG A 389 -30.12 24.29 -17.30
C ARG A 389 -29.27 24.26 -18.56
N LEU A 390 -28.40 23.28 -18.71
CA LEU A 390 -27.41 23.21 -19.80
C LEU A 390 -27.65 22.00 -20.74
N ARG A 391 -28.80 21.37 -20.62
CA ARG A 391 -29.25 20.27 -21.49
C ARG A 391 -29.76 20.78 -22.81
#